data_818020488cd5a0a16e61c03a5f961086
#
_entry.id   818020488cd5a0a16e61c03a5f961086
#
_cell.length_a   1.000
_cell.length_b   1.000
_cell.length_c   1.000
_cell.angle_alpha   90.00
_cell.angle_beta   90.00
_cell.angle_gamma   90.00
#
_symmetry.space_group_name_H-M   'P 1'
#
loop_
_entity.id
_entity.type
_entity.pdbx_description
1 polymer ?
#
loop_
_entity_poly.entity_id
_entity_poly.type
_entity_poly.pdbx_seq_one_letter_code
_entity_poly.pdbx_strand_id
1 'polypeptide(L)'
;MIRKVHDYFKRYRIAFSTGWFLAIRAIRHSSKWTTGLIVFIMVLTFLNLVVVSGLLSGLIVGSFQQFRESYAGEVIVTAAAKKDFVENSQSLYSFLEHHPKVSAFSARYGVSGQVLGTLNDLPEKDERANKIGIRVVGVDFVKEEPVTHFSRFLMSGELLNQEEEGYALIGANMLKKYSTFADANIPGLDFLADVDVGSKIRLTLTSGDSVVSKEFIIKGIVKSKVDEISTRLFIPAKELRRLLTVNQEQYQEFAIKTDPLYASTLVAEIKDFMVGHDARIQTSLEAIPSFLRDMEVTFAILGNSLSSIALVVAAITIFIVIFINAITKRKFIGIMKGIGISPLVIELSYIFQAIIYGIVGSAIGLLLTFGLMKPYFDTNPIDFPFSDGILVATPDGAAIRVVILLFVTLVAGYIPAKIIVRRNTLDAILGR
;
A
#
# COMPACT_ATOMS: atom_id res chain seq x y z
N MET A 1 39.05 -20.14 40.31
CA MET A 1 38.10 -19.36 39.47
C MET A 1 37.19 -20.27 38.64
N ILE A 2 37.70 -21.29 37.97
CA ILE A 2 36.96 -22.23 37.08
C ILE A 2 35.87 -23.02 37.83
N ARG A 3 36.09 -23.52 39.04
CA ARG A 3 35.09 -24.23 39.86
C ARG A 3 33.86 -23.35 40.20
N LYS A 4 34.05 -22.08 40.55
CA LYS A 4 32.96 -21.16 40.83
C LYS A 4 32.11 -20.86 39.60
N VAL A 5 32.72 -20.78 38.42
CA VAL A 5 32.01 -20.57 37.13
C VAL A 5 31.21 -21.83 36.78
N HIS A 6 31.76 -23.04 37.00
CA HIS A 6 31.06 -24.28 36.71
C HIS A 6 29.84 -24.49 37.63
N ASP A 7 29.97 -24.16 38.92
CA ASP A 7 28.84 -24.23 39.89
C ASP A 7 27.77 -23.19 39.60
N TYR A 8 28.16 -22.03 39.07
CA TYR A 8 27.22 -20.98 38.61
C TYR A 8 26.39 -21.48 37.43
N PHE A 9 27.03 -22.03 36.38
CA PHE A 9 26.35 -22.61 35.21
C PHE A 9 25.43 -23.77 35.57
N LYS A 10 25.86 -24.64 36.44
CA LYS A 10 25.07 -25.80 36.92
C LYS A 10 23.80 -25.32 37.65
N ARG A 11 23.93 -24.29 38.49
CA ARG A 11 22.81 -23.69 39.22
C ARG A 11 21.78 -23.01 38.30
N TYR A 12 22.22 -22.30 37.26
CA TYR A 12 21.34 -21.71 36.26
C TYR A 12 20.65 -22.77 35.41
N ARG A 13 21.32 -23.83 35.01
CA ARG A 13 20.74 -24.92 34.24
C ARG A 13 19.62 -25.64 35.01
N ILE A 14 19.83 -25.89 36.31
CA ILE A 14 18.82 -26.48 37.19
C ILE A 14 17.64 -25.51 37.35
N ALA A 15 17.91 -24.22 37.58
CA ALA A 15 16.87 -23.21 37.73
C ALA A 15 16.01 -23.10 36.47
N PHE A 16 16.62 -23.15 35.31
CA PHE A 16 15.92 -23.09 33.99
C PHE A 16 15.02 -24.33 33.79
N SER A 17 15.53 -25.53 33.98
CA SER A 17 14.77 -26.79 33.84
C SER A 17 13.61 -26.88 34.83
N THR A 18 13.86 -26.53 36.10
CA THR A 18 12.81 -26.54 37.13
C THR A 18 11.76 -25.44 36.90
N GLY A 19 12.18 -24.24 36.47
CA GLY A 19 11.29 -23.14 36.11
C GLY A 19 10.39 -23.51 34.96
N TRP A 20 10.92 -24.15 33.92
CA TRP A 20 10.14 -24.64 32.77
C TRP A 20 9.08 -25.67 33.18
N PHE A 21 9.49 -26.66 33.99
CA PHE A 21 8.57 -27.68 34.52
C PHE A 21 7.42 -27.04 35.30
N LEU A 22 7.72 -26.09 36.20
CA LEU A 22 6.74 -25.38 36.98
C LEU A 22 5.81 -24.54 36.11
N ALA A 23 6.31 -23.91 35.04
CA ALA A 23 5.51 -23.14 34.08
C ALA A 23 4.45 -24.00 33.39
N ILE A 24 4.88 -25.15 32.81
CA ILE A 24 3.95 -26.08 32.14
C ILE A 24 2.87 -26.58 33.11
N ARG A 25 3.30 -26.96 34.33
CA ARG A 25 2.37 -27.46 35.35
C ARG A 25 1.39 -26.37 35.80
N ALA A 26 1.86 -25.13 35.93
CA ALA A 26 1.02 -24.00 36.29
C ALA A 26 -0.05 -23.68 35.22
N ILE A 27 0.30 -23.76 33.94
CA ILE A 27 -0.62 -23.57 32.81
C ILE A 27 -1.66 -24.70 32.79
N ARG A 28 -1.24 -25.97 32.95
CA ARG A 28 -2.15 -27.12 32.95
C ARG A 28 -3.18 -27.09 34.08
N HIS A 29 -2.81 -26.53 35.23
CA HIS A 29 -3.68 -26.41 36.39
C HIS A 29 -4.34 -25.03 36.52
N SER A 30 -4.16 -24.16 35.57
CA SER A 30 -4.83 -22.87 35.50
C SER A 30 -6.27 -23.05 34.96
N SER A 31 -7.13 -22.08 35.23
CA SER A 31 -8.47 -22.03 34.63
C SER A 31 -8.36 -22.01 33.11
N LYS A 32 -9.05 -22.95 32.45
CA LYS A 32 -9.09 -23.04 30.96
C LYS A 32 -9.60 -21.73 30.34
N TRP A 33 -10.57 -21.06 30.98
CA TRP A 33 -11.10 -19.78 30.54
C TRP A 33 -10.07 -18.67 30.58
N THR A 34 -9.33 -18.55 31.67
CA THR A 34 -8.26 -17.54 31.80
C THR A 34 -7.17 -17.77 30.78
N THR A 35 -6.70 -19.02 30.64
CA THR A 35 -5.68 -19.38 29.64
C THR A 35 -6.17 -19.10 28.22
N GLY A 36 -7.40 -19.49 27.90
CA GLY A 36 -8.02 -19.23 26.59
C GLY A 36 -8.14 -17.73 26.29
N LEU A 37 -8.55 -16.92 27.25
CA LEU A 37 -8.64 -15.47 27.09
C LEU A 37 -7.28 -14.83 26.80
N ILE A 38 -6.22 -15.25 27.52
CA ILE A 38 -4.87 -14.74 27.29
C ILE A 38 -4.39 -15.08 25.88
N VAL A 39 -4.53 -16.35 25.49
CA VAL A 39 -4.15 -16.80 24.15
C VAL A 39 -4.94 -16.05 23.08
N PHE A 40 -6.23 -15.86 23.27
CA PHE A 40 -7.09 -15.10 22.36
C PHE A 40 -6.61 -13.65 22.18
N ILE A 41 -6.28 -12.96 23.30
CA ILE A 41 -5.73 -11.59 23.21
C ILE A 41 -4.38 -11.58 22.50
N MET A 42 -3.52 -12.60 22.72
CA MET A 42 -2.25 -12.71 22.00
C MET A 42 -2.47 -12.91 20.50
N VAL A 43 -3.43 -13.76 20.11
CA VAL A 43 -3.82 -13.94 18.71
C VAL A 43 -4.31 -12.63 18.10
N LEU A 44 -5.24 -11.93 18.78
CA LEU A 44 -5.74 -10.64 18.29
C LEU A 44 -4.64 -9.59 18.15
N THR A 45 -3.73 -9.52 19.12
CA THR A 45 -2.58 -8.60 19.03
C THR A 45 -1.70 -8.94 17.84
N PHE A 46 -1.38 -10.23 17.64
CA PHE A 46 -0.58 -10.65 16.49
C PHE A 46 -1.28 -10.36 15.17
N LEU A 47 -2.58 -10.66 15.07
CA LEU A 47 -3.37 -10.33 13.87
C LEU A 47 -3.39 -8.82 13.61
N ASN A 48 -3.56 -7.98 14.63
CA ASN A 48 -3.49 -6.54 14.47
C ASN A 48 -2.11 -6.11 13.94
N LEU A 49 -1.01 -6.64 14.50
CA LEU A 49 0.35 -6.34 14.04
C LEU A 49 0.60 -6.71 12.58
N VAL A 50 0.04 -7.82 12.10
CA VAL A 50 0.30 -8.34 10.75
C VAL A 50 -0.74 -7.86 9.76
N VAL A 51 -2.03 -7.99 10.09
CA VAL A 51 -3.13 -7.75 9.14
C VAL A 51 -3.34 -6.27 8.90
N VAL A 52 -3.45 -5.46 9.97
CA VAL A 52 -3.67 -4.01 9.81
C VAL A 52 -2.50 -3.36 9.08
N SER A 53 -1.28 -3.61 9.54
CA SER A 53 -0.08 -3.10 8.86
C SER A 53 0.06 -3.66 7.44
N GLY A 54 -0.28 -4.93 7.22
CA GLY A 54 -0.23 -5.59 5.92
C GLY A 54 -1.25 -5.07 4.93
N LEU A 55 -2.47 -4.73 5.37
CA LEU A 55 -3.49 -4.09 4.52
C LEU A 55 -3.09 -2.66 4.14
N LEU A 56 -2.62 -1.86 5.10
CA LEU A 56 -2.17 -0.49 4.80
C LEU A 56 -0.98 -0.47 3.84
N SER A 57 0.00 -1.36 4.03
CA SER A 57 1.10 -1.54 3.07
C SER A 57 0.60 -2.07 1.73
N GLY A 58 -0.39 -2.96 1.73
CA GLY A 58 -0.99 -3.54 0.53
C GLY A 58 -1.68 -2.52 -0.35
N LEU A 59 -2.35 -1.53 0.25
CA LEU A 59 -2.96 -0.41 -0.48
C LEU A 59 -1.90 0.35 -1.29
N ILE A 60 -0.76 0.63 -0.71
CA ILE A 60 0.33 1.37 -1.35
C ILE A 60 1.02 0.53 -2.43
N VAL A 61 1.36 -0.72 -2.11
CA VAL A 61 1.97 -1.64 -3.08
C VAL A 61 1.04 -1.86 -4.27
N GLY A 62 -0.26 -2.04 -4.01
CA GLY A 62 -1.28 -2.15 -5.05
C GLY A 62 -1.38 -0.89 -5.92
N SER A 63 -1.31 0.31 -5.32
CA SER A 63 -1.31 1.58 -6.08
C SER A 63 -0.09 1.70 -6.99
N PHE A 64 1.09 1.33 -6.50
CA PHE A 64 2.33 1.34 -7.29
C PHE A 64 2.28 0.33 -8.44
N GLN A 65 1.73 -0.84 -8.19
CA GLN A 65 1.52 -1.85 -9.21
C GLN A 65 0.52 -1.38 -10.27
N GLN A 66 -0.60 -0.78 -9.86
CA GLN A 66 -1.57 -0.19 -10.77
C GLN A 66 -0.95 0.91 -11.63
N PHE A 67 -0.17 1.83 -11.03
CA PHE A 67 0.52 2.88 -11.78
C PHE A 67 1.48 2.31 -12.83
N ARG A 68 2.27 1.29 -12.46
CA ARG A 68 3.19 0.62 -13.38
C ARG A 68 2.45 -0.10 -14.51
N GLU A 69 1.47 -0.95 -14.17
CA GLU A 69 0.81 -1.83 -15.15
C GLU A 69 -0.18 -1.09 -16.04
N SER A 70 -0.79 -0.03 -15.53
CA SER A 70 -1.86 0.68 -16.22
C SER A 70 -1.40 1.96 -16.91
N TYR A 71 -0.22 2.51 -16.55
CA TYR A 71 0.18 3.82 -17.06
C TYR A 71 1.64 3.93 -17.47
N ALA A 72 2.60 3.62 -16.61
CA ALA A 72 4.00 3.94 -16.79
C ALA A 72 4.80 2.86 -17.55
N GLY A 73 4.35 1.61 -17.54
CA GLY A 73 5.20 0.47 -17.88
C GLY A 73 6.30 0.27 -16.82
N GLU A 74 7.40 -0.37 -17.17
CA GLU A 74 8.57 -0.54 -16.30
C GLU A 74 9.48 0.69 -16.29
N VAL A 75 9.54 1.42 -17.42
CA VAL A 75 10.31 2.65 -17.58
C VAL A 75 9.44 3.72 -18.21
N ILE A 76 9.53 4.93 -17.68
CA ILE A 76 8.84 6.10 -18.25
C ILE A 76 9.84 7.20 -18.56
N VAL A 77 9.69 7.80 -19.72
CA VAL A 77 10.44 8.99 -20.13
C VAL A 77 9.46 10.13 -20.30
N THR A 78 9.69 11.22 -19.63
CA THR A 78 8.82 12.41 -19.70
C THR A 78 9.65 13.65 -20.03
N ALA A 79 8.99 14.67 -20.57
CA ALA A 79 9.63 15.96 -20.79
C ALA A 79 10.25 16.51 -19.49
N ALA A 80 11.38 17.18 -19.61
CA ALA A 80 12.03 17.88 -18.51
C ALA A 80 11.16 19.01 -17.98
N ALA A 81 11.44 19.46 -16.75
CA ALA A 81 10.70 20.56 -16.14
C ALA A 81 10.71 21.80 -17.04
N LYS A 82 9.54 22.40 -17.26
CA LYS A 82 9.31 23.56 -18.13
C LYS A 82 9.49 23.31 -19.65
N LYS A 83 9.57 22.05 -20.06
CA LYS A 83 9.56 21.64 -21.49
C LYS A 83 8.24 20.97 -21.81
N ASP A 84 7.69 21.26 -22.98
CA ASP A 84 6.44 20.67 -23.44
C ASP A 84 6.65 19.28 -24.04
N PHE A 85 7.85 18.96 -24.48
CA PHE A 85 8.22 17.71 -25.15
C PHE A 85 9.54 17.16 -24.64
N VAL A 86 9.71 15.84 -24.82
CA VAL A 86 11.00 15.18 -24.69
C VAL A 86 11.89 15.65 -25.84
N GLU A 87 13.04 16.21 -25.54
CA GLU A 87 14.00 16.62 -26.56
C GLU A 87 14.45 15.41 -27.39
N ASN A 88 14.64 15.60 -28.68
CA ASN A 88 15.02 14.54 -29.61
C ASN A 88 14.10 13.30 -29.55
N SER A 89 12.81 13.51 -29.28
CA SER A 89 11.83 12.44 -29.08
C SER A 89 11.68 11.50 -30.27
N GLN A 90 11.92 11.96 -31.52
CA GLN A 90 11.87 11.13 -32.70
C GLN A 90 13.03 10.11 -32.75
N SER A 91 14.24 10.54 -32.39
CA SER A 91 15.38 9.61 -32.28
C SER A 91 15.19 8.61 -31.17
N LEU A 92 14.62 9.05 -30.03
CA LEU A 92 14.27 8.15 -28.94
C LEU A 92 13.20 7.13 -29.37
N TYR A 93 12.19 7.56 -30.12
CA TYR A 93 11.19 6.67 -30.67
C TYR A 93 11.83 5.57 -31.55
N SER A 94 12.71 5.96 -32.46
CA SER A 94 13.45 5.01 -33.35
C SER A 94 14.37 4.10 -32.52
N PHE A 95 15.04 4.61 -31.51
CA PHE A 95 15.86 3.80 -30.60
C PHE A 95 15.02 2.72 -29.90
N LEU A 96 13.86 3.09 -29.31
CA LEU A 96 12.98 2.15 -28.63
C LEU A 96 12.37 1.11 -29.56
N GLU A 97 12.05 1.50 -30.80
CA GLU A 97 11.45 0.60 -31.80
C GLU A 97 12.40 -0.53 -32.22
N HIS A 98 13.71 -0.28 -32.21
CA HIS A 98 14.74 -1.25 -32.62
C HIS A 98 15.46 -1.91 -31.42
N HIS A 99 15.09 -1.54 -30.19
CA HIS A 99 15.78 -2.03 -29.00
C HIS A 99 15.35 -3.46 -28.64
N PRO A 100 16.28 -4.44 -28.58
CA PRO A 100 15.94 -5.86 -28.43
C PRO A 100 15.28 -6.25 -27.10
N LYS A 101 15.43 -5.42 -26.08
CA LYS A 101 14.87 -5.66 -24.74
C LYS A 101 13.58 -4.88 -24.46
N VAL A 102 13.15 -4.02 -25.38
CA VAL A 102 11.86 -3.34 -25.29
C VAL A 102 10.81 -4.24 -25.91
N SER A 103 9.87 -4.72 -25.12
CA SER A 103 8.79 -5.58 -25.59
C SER A 103 7.66 -4.80 -26.26
N ALA A 104 7.37 -3.61 -25.72
CA ALA A 104 6.39 -2.67 -26.25
C ALA A 104 6.66 -1.27 -25.69
N PHE A 105 6.23 -0.25 -26.40
CA PHE A 105 6.22 1.12 -25.88
C PHE A 105 5.07 1.92 -26.48
N SER A 106 4.61 2.93 -25.74
CA SER A 106 3.64 3.90 -26.21
C SER A 106 4.21 5.30 -26.08
N ALA A 107 4.08 6.09 -27.12
CA ALA A 107 4.51 7.49 -27.16
C ALA A 107 3.27 8.38 -27.17
N ARG A 108 3.14 9.21 -26.16
CA ARG A 108 1.96 10.04 -25.91
C ARG A 108 2.27 11.51 -26.12
N TYR A 109 1.26 12.20 -26.65
CA TYR A 109 1.28 13.65 -26.82
C TYR A 109 0.12 14.25 -26.02
N GLY A 110 0.40 15.16 -25.11
CA GLY A 110 -0.64 15.71 -24.25
C GLY A 110 -0.63 17.23 -24.21
N VAL A 111 -1.81 17.84 -24.21
CA VAL A 111 -2.01 19.29 -24.11
C VAL A 111 -3.14 19.61 -23.13
N SER A 112 -3.04 20.78 -22.49
CA SER A 112 -4.11 21.28 -21.67
C SER A 112 -5.23 21.85 -22.54
N GLY A 113 -6.48 21.59 -22.15
CA GLY A 113 -7.66 22.08 -22.85
C GLY A 113 -8.82 22.32 -21.89
N GLN A 114 -9.90 22.74 -22.45
CA GLN A 114 -11.18 22.91 -21.75
C GLN A 114 -12.27 22.16 -22.50
N VAL A 115 -13.13 21.49 -21.76
CA VAL A 115 -14.31 20.82 -22.31
C VAL A 115 -15.56 21.52 -21.81
N LEU A 116 -16.44 21.82 -22.76
CA LEU A 116 -17.81 22.28 -22.51
C LEU A 116 -18.76 21.10 -22.78
N GLY A 117 -19.49 20.68 -21.76
CA GLY A 117 -20.37 19.51 -21.82
C GLY A 117 -21.74 19.76 -22.42
N THR A 118 -22.24 20.97 -22.32
CA THR A 118 -23.52 21.38 -22.91
C THR A 118 -23.28 22.43 -24.00
N LEU A 119 -23.78 22.19 -25.20
CA LEU A 119 -23.56 23.11 -26.32
C LEU A 119 -24.44 24.40 -26.26
N ASN A 120 -25.16 24.64 -25.17
CA ASN A 120 -25.84 25.89 -24.93
C ASN A 120 -24.83 27.02 -24.69
N ASP A 121 -24.62 27.86 -25.67
CA ASP A 121 -23.66 28.97 -25.64
C ASP A 121 -24.03 30.09 -24.64
N LEU A 122 -25.24 30.05 -24.07
CA LEU A 122 -25.74 31.04 -23.11
C LEU A 122 -26.32 30.33 -21.89
N PRO A 123 -25.52 30.14 -20.83
CA PRO A 123 -26.06 29.69 -19.54
C PRO A 123 -27.04 30.76 -19.02
N GLU A 124 -28.16 30.36 -18.44
CA GLU A 124 -29.02 31.28 -17.68
C GLU A 124 -28.18 31.99 -16.59
N LYS A 125 -28.57 33.22 -16.26
CA LYS A 125 -27.76 34.18 -15.46
C LYS A 125 -27.21 33.62 -14.12
N ASP A 126 -27.72 32.49 -13.64
CA ASP A 126 -27.35 31.85 -12.38
C ASP A 126 -26.78 30.40 -12.57
N GLU A 127 -26.67 29.91 -13.81
CA GLU A 127 -26.16 28.57 -14.07
C GLU A 127 -24.63 28.60 -14.28
N ARG A 128 -23.87 27.83 -13.47
CA ARG A 128 -22.44 27.63 -13.72
C ARG A 128 -22.30 26.94 -15.07
N ALA A 129 -21.43 27.47 -15.92
CA ALA A 129 -21.14 26.87 -17.21
C ALA A 129 -20.66 25.40 -16.97
N ASN A 130 -21.27 24.45 -17.68
CA ASN A 130 -20.89 23.03 -17.64
C ASN A 130 -19.53 22.80 -18.35
N LYS A 131 -18.47 23.31 -17.72
CA LYS A 131 -17.13 23.48 -18.31
C LYS A 131 -16.06 23.08 -17.32
N ILE A 132 -15.10 22.26 -17.78
CA ILE A 132 -13.96 21.84 -16.97
C ILE A 132 -12.64 22.04 -17.72
N GLY A 133 -11.57 22.27 -16.96
CA GLY A 133 -10.21 22.12 -17.46
C GLY A 133 -9.85 20.64 -17.53
N ILE A 134 -9.25 20.19 -18.62
CA ILE A 134 -8.90 18.79 -18.83
C ILE A 134 -7.57 18.67 -19.58
N ARG A 135 -6.83 17.62 -19.28
CA ARG A 135 -5.68 17.23 -20.10
C ARG A 135 -6.16 16.32 -21.25
N VAL A 136 -5.85 16.72 -22.45
CA VAL A 136 -6.15 15.95 -23.67
C VAL A 136 -4.91 15.21 -24.10
N VAL A 137 -5.02 13.92 -24.32
CA VAL A 137 -3.91 13.05 -24.69
C VAL A 137 -4.19 12.39 -26.03
N GLY A 138 -3.31 12.63 -26.97
CA GLY A 138 -3.27 11.91 -28.25
C GLY A 138 -2.52 10.59 -28.09
N VAL A 139 -3.20 9.49 -28.35
CA VAL A 139 -2.70 8.14 -28.12
C VAL A 139 -2.79 7.32 -29.41
N ASP A 140 -1.79 6.49 -29.65
CA ASP A 140 -1.89 5.37 -30.59
C ASP A 140 -2.41 4.15 -29.81
N PHE A 141 -3.71 3.87 -29.91
CA PHE A 141 -4.35 2.79 -29.14
C PHE A 141 -3.79 1.40 -29.47
N VAL A 142 -3.23 1.20 -30.66
CA VAL A 142 -2.59 -0.08 -31.05
C VAL A 142 -1.28 -0.27 -30.30
N LYS A 143 -0.49 0.80 -30.14
CA LYS A 143 0.77 0.78 -29.39
C LYS A 143 0.56 0.90 -27.87
N GLU A 144 -0.53 1.52 -27.43
CA GLU A 144 -0.88 1.66 -26.02
C GLU A 144 -1.32 0.34 -25.40
N GLU A 145 -2.11 -0.46 -26.10
CA GLU A 145 -2.71 -1.70 -25.58
C GLU A 145 -1.68 -2.71 -25.04
N PRO A 146 -0.57 -3.02 -25.71
CA PRO A 146 0.44 -3.94 -25.18
C PRO A 146 1.14 -3.43 -23.93
N VAL A 147 1.18 -2.11 -23.71
CA VAL A 147 1.86 -1.48 -22.56
C VAL A 147 0.97 -1.40 -21.33
N THR A 148 -0.25 -0.90 -21.50
CA THR A 148 -1.14 -0.52 -20.39
C THR A 148 -2.39 -1.39 -20.29
N HIS A 149 -2.68 -2.21 -21.28
CA HIS A 149 -3.93 -2.95 -21.41
C HIS A 149 -5.15 -2.00 -21.34
N PHE A 150 -5.09 -0.92 -22.12
CA PHE A 150 -6.02 0.20 -22.09
C PHE A 150 -7.48 -0.23 -22.28
N SER A 151 -7.73 -1.28 -23.04
CA SER A 151 -9.07 -1.84 -23.26
C SER A 151 -9.80 -2.24 -21.96
N ARG A 152 -9.06 -2.60 -20.91
CA ARG A 152 -9.61 -3.00 -19.62
C ARG A 152 -10.26 -1.84 -18.86
N PHE A 153 -9.93 -0.60 -19.22
CA PHE A 153 -10.46 0.59 -18.55
C PHE A 153 -11.80 1.04 -19.12
N LEU A 154 -12.25 0.47 -20.24
CA LEU A 154 -13.53 0.81 -20.84
C LEU A 154 -14.67 0.41 -19.90
N MET A 155 -15.35 1.41 -19.35
CA MET A 155 -16.49 1.22 -18.43
C MET A 155 -17.81 1.22 -19.18
N SER A 156 -17.93 2.04 -20.22
CA SER A 156 -19.15 2.16 -21.05
C SER A 156 -18.79 2.64 -22.46
N GLY A 157 -19.56 2.23 -23.45
CA GLY A 157 -19.34 2.59 -24.85
C GLY A 157 -18.36 1.67 -25.58
N GLU A 158 -17.57 2.22 -26.50
CA GLU A 158 -16.63 1.52 -27.35
C GLU A 158 -15.28 2.21 -27.35
N LEU A 159 -14.21 1.43 -27.63
CA LEU A 159 -12.86 1.97 -27.84
C LEU A 159 -12.79 2.73 -29.17
N LEU A 160 -11.78 3.62 -29.26
CA LEU A 160 -11.48 4.33 -30.50
C LEU A 160 -10.55 3.52 -31.38
N ASN A 161 -10.80 3.57 -32.67
CA ASN A 161 -9.84 3.16 -33.69
C ASN A 161 -8.98 4.35 -34.11
N GLN A 162 -7.77 4.07 -34.60
CA GLN A 162 -6.77 5.08 -34.98
C GLN A 162 -7.23 6.02 -36.12
N GLU A 163 -8.14 5.56 -36.96
CA GLU A 163 -8.65 6.29 -38.15
C GLU A 163 -9.97 7.02 -37.84
N GLU A 164 -10.54 6.89 -36.64
CA GLU A 164 -11.79 7.56 -36.29
C GLU A 164 -11.53 9.02 -35.89
N GLU A 165 -12.26 9.94 -36.54
CA GLU A 165 -12.19 11.39 -36.29
C GLU A 165 -13.48 11.90 -35.66
N GLY A 166 -13.34 12.91 -34.78
CA GLY A 166 -14.48 13.52 -34.11
C GLY A 166 -15.04 12.73 -32.93
N TYR A 167 -14.35 11.70 -32.50
CA TYR A 167 -14.71 10.89 -31.34
C TYR A 167 -13.64 11.01 -30.25
N ALA A 168 -14.08 10.90 -29.00
CA ALA A 168 -13.20 10.94 -27.83
C ALA A 168 -13.60 9.91 -26.77
N LEU A 169 -12.60 9.45 -25.99
CA LEU A 169 -12.84 8.75 -24.73
C LEU A 169 -12.61 9.72 -23.57
N ILE A 170 -13.48 9.68 -22.58
CA ILE A 170 -13.38 10.57 -21.42
C ILE A 170 -13.19 9.77 -20.13
N GLY A 171 -12.32 10.26 -19.25
CA GLY A 171 -12.11 9.70 -17.93
C GLY A 171 -13.33 9.87 -17.03
N ALA A 172 -13.75 8.80 -16.36
CA ALA A 172 -14.94 8.74 -15.54
C ALA A 172 -14.95 9.76 -14.39
N ASN A 173 -13.77 10.07 -13.83
CA ASN A 173 -13.64 11.03 -12.73
C ASN A 173 -13.90 12.49 -13.16
N MET A 174 -14.00 12.77 -14.46
CA MET A 174 -14.38 14.08 -14.98
C MET A 174 -15.90 14.28 -15.09
N LEU A 175 -16.67 13.20 -14.91
CA LEU A 175 -18.13 13.18 -15.07
C LEU A 175 -18.81 13.09 -13.70
N LYS A 176 -19.74 14.01 -13.43
CA LYS A 176 -20.49 14.04 -12.16
C LYS A 176 -21.17 12.72 -11.83
N LYS A 177 -21.71 12.04 -12.82
CA LYS A 177 -22.41 10.74 -12.68
C LYS A 177 -21.51 9.61 -12.16
N TYR A 178 -20.22 9.63 -12.47
CA TYR A 178 -19.30 8.51 -12.25
C TYR A 178 -18.17 8.80 -11.24
N SER A 179 -17.99 10.09 -10.90
CA SER A 179 -16.98 10.50 -9.94
C SER A 179 -17.41 10.17 -8.51
N THR A 180 -16.55 9.52 -7.76
CA THR A 180 -16.74 9.27 -6.32
C THR A 180 -16.64 10.56 -5.48
N PHE A 181 -16.12 11.64 -6.05
CA PHE A 181 -15.93 12.94 -5.39
C PHE A 181 -16.97 13.98 -5.77
N ALA A 182 -17.96 13.62 -6.60
CA ALA A 182 -18.95 14.56 -7.12
C ALA A 182 -19.77 15.29 -6.02
N ASP A 183 -20.03 14.61 -4.92
CA ASP A 183 -20.79 15.13 -3.79
C ASP A 183 -19.91 15.83 -2.73
N ALA A 184 -18.58 15.74 -2.85
CA ALA A 184 -17.66 16.25 -1.85
C ALA A 184 -17.47 17.77 -1.87
N ASN A 185 -18.02 18.47 -2.88
CA ASN A 185 -17.97 19.92 -3.03
C ASN A 185 -16.57 20.54 -2.79
N ILE A 186 -15.54 19.90 -3.38
CA ILE A 186 -14.14 20.30 -3.20
C ILE A 186 -13.86 21.53 -4.08
N PRO A 187 -13.39 22.65 -3.51
CA PRO A 187 -13.06 23.85 -4.27
C PRO A 187 -12.01 23.56 -5.35
N GLY A 188 -12.31 23.93 -6.61
CA GLY A 188 -11.41 23.74 -7.75
C GLY A 188 -11.50 22.37 -8.41
N LEU A 189 -12.38 21.48 -7.96
CA LEU A 189 -12.69 20.22 -8.60
C LEU A 189 -14.08 20.34 -9.25
N ASP A 190 -14.11 20.63 -10.54
CA ASP A 190 -15.34 20.76 -11.32
C ASP A 190 -15.58 19.48 -12.13
N PHE A 191 -16.84 19.14 -12.33
CA PHE A 191 -17.29 17.96 -13.07
C PHE A 191 -18.24 18.34 -14.18
N LEU A 192 -18.21 17.61 -15.30
CA LEU A 192 -19.23 17.73 -16.33
C LEU A 192 -20.53 17.07 -15.87
N ALA A 193 -21.61 17.85 -15.89
CA ALA A 193 -22.97 17.36 -15.69
C ALA A 193 -23.56 16.91 -17.03
N ASP A 194 -24.44 15.90 -16.98
CA ASP A 194 -25.24 15.42 -18.11
C ASP A 194 -24.45 15.04 -19.38
N VAL A 195 -23.21 14.58 -19.19
CA VAL A 195 -22.36 14.03 -20.25
C VAL A 195 -22.25 12.53 -20.08
N ASP A 196 -22.57 11.79 -21.15
CA ASP A 196 -22.51 10.33 -21.21
C ASP A 196 -22.05 9.88 -22.62
N VAL A 197 -21.98 8.57 -22.85
CA VAL A 197 -21.71 8.02 -24.19
C VAL A 197 -22.72 8.55 -25.20
N GLY A 198 -22.22 9.01 -26.35
CA GLY A 198 -23.04 9.66 -27.39
C GLY A 198 -23.21 11.18 -27.22
N SER A 199 -22.86 11.75 -26.08
CA SER A 199 -22.92 13.19 -25.86
C SER A 199 -21.94 13.95 -26.74
N LYS A 200 -22.35 15.08 -27.27
CA LYS A 200 -21.47 16.02 -27.97
C LYS A 200 -20.86 16.98 -26.97
N ILE A 201 -19.56 17.14 -27.02
CA ILE A 201 -18.80 18.09 -26.24
C ILE A 201 -18.03 19.03 -27.15
N ARG A 202 -17.73 20.24 -26.68
CA ARG A 202 -16.83 21.16 -27.37
C ARG A 202 -15.49 21.19 -26.64
N LEU A 203 -14.47 20.73 -27.35
CA LEU A 203 -13.09 20.75 -26.86
C LEU A 203 -12.40 22.01 -27.37
N THR A 204 -11.83 22.79 -26.46
CA THR A 204 -11.03 23.97 -26.76
C THR A 204 -9.62 23.71 -26.27
N LEU A 205 -8.66 23.74 -27.21
CA LEU A 205 -7.23 23.52 -26.96
C LEU A 205 -6.51 24.86 -27.06
N THR A 206 -5.56 25.08 -26.14
CA THR A 206 -4.66 26.25 -26.19
C THR A 206 -3.24 25.75 -26.40
N SER A 207 -2.61 26.16 -27.51
CA SER A 207 -1.22 25.83 -27.81
C SER A 207 -0.49 27.12 -28.23
N GLY A 208 0.37 27.66 -27.33
CA GLY A 208 0.96 28.96 -27.51
C GLY A 208 -0.13 30.04 -27.62
N ASP A 209 -0.06 30.86 -28.68
CA ASP A 209 -1.04 31.92 -28.97
C ASP A 209 -2.28 31.43 -29.77
N SER A 210 -2.33 30.15 -30.13
CA SER A 210 -3.41 29.58 -30.92
C SER A 210 -4.46 28.91 -30.05
N VAL A 211 -5.74 29.24 -30.28
CA VAL A 211 -6.87 28.58 -29.66
C VAL A 211 -7.68 27.87 -30.75
N VAL A 212 -7.76 26.55 -30.61
CA VAL A 212 -8.51 25.70 -31.55
C VAL A 212 -9.68 25.07 -30.81
N SER A 213 -10.87 25.16 -31.42
CA SER A 213 -12.08 24.58 -30.85
C SER A 213 -12.71 23.61 -31.87
N LYS A 214 -13.02 22.39 -31.40
CA LYS A 214 -13.69 21.36 -32.22
C LYS A 214 -14.69 20.59 -31.36
N GLU A 215 -15.77 20.15 -32.00
CA GLU A 215 -16.77 19.28 -31.39
C GLU A 215 -16.35 17.81 -31.50
N PHE A 216 -16.57 17.08 -30.42
CA PHE A 216 -16.33 15.65 -30.33
C PHE A 216 -17.56 14.94 -29.78
N ILE A 217 -17.74 13.70 -30.19
CA ILE A 217 -18.74 12.78 -29.62
C ILE A 217 -18.01 11.85 -28.65
N ILE A 218 -18.51 11.74 -27.44
CA ILE A 218 -17.98 10.77 -26.47
C ILE A 218 -18.37 9.37 -26.92
N LYS A 219 -17.38 8.60 -27.39
CA LYS A 219 -17.58 7.22 -27.84
C LYS A 219 -17.53 6.22 -26.68
N GLY A 220 -16.74 6.51 -25.65
CA GLY A 220 -16.62 5.68 -24.47
C GLY A 220 -16.13 6.44 -23.24
N ILE A 221 -16.37 5.83 -22.10
CA ILE A 221 -15.96 6.31 -20.79
C ILE A 221 -14.97 5.32 -20.23
N VAL A 222 -13.80 5.81 -19.81
CA VAL A 222 -12.72 4.98 -19.25
C VAL A 222 -12.57 5.26 -17.76
N LYS A 223 -12.39 4.19 -16.98
CA LYS A 223 -12.17 4.26 -15.53
C LYS A 223 -11.00 3.37 -15.14
N SER A 224 -10.06 3.93 -14.46
CA SER A 224 -8.91 3.24 -13.86
C SER A 224 -8.73 3.72 -12.43
N LYS A 225 -7.96 2.98 -11.64
CA LYS A 225 -7.50 3.43 -10.33
C LYS A 225 -6.31 4.38 -10.41
N VAL A 226 -5.80 4.60 -11.61
CA VAL A 226 -4.75 5.57 -11.92
C VAL A 226 -5.44 6.85 -12.41
N ASP A 227 -5.23 7.95 -11.68
CA ASP A 227 -5.88 9.23 -11.95
C ASP A 227 -5.54 9.77 -13.34
N GLU A 228 -4.33 9.52 -13.83
CA GLU A 228 -3.87 9.90 -15.17
C GLU A 228 -4.76 9.33 -16.29
N ILE A 229 -5.50 8.27 -16.03
CA ILE A 229 -6.46 7.70 -16.99
C ILE A 229 -7.86 8.24 -16.74
N SER A 230 -8.29 8.27 -15.48
CA SER A 230 -9.66 8.62 -15.10
C SER A 230 -9.96 10.12 -15.16
N THR A 231 -8.94 10.98 -15.32
CA THR A 231 -9.07 12.45 -15.33
C THR A 231 -8.69 13.10 -16.66
N ARG A 232 -8.53 12.32 -17.72
CA ARG A 232 -8.09 12.84 -19.04
C ARG A 232 -9.11 12.56 -20.13
N LEU A 233 -8.97 13.29 -21.24
CA LEU A 233 -9.64 13.03 -22.50
C LEU A 233 -8.64 12.40 -23.48
N PHE A 234 -9.03 11.31 -24.12
CA PHE A 234 -8.18 10.60 -25.08
C PHE A 234 -8.79 10.71 -26.47
N ILE A 235 -7.94 11.06 -27.43
CA ILE A 235 -8.28 11.09 -28.86
C ILE A 235 -7.14 10.43 -29.66
N PRO A 236 -7.37 10.03 -30.92
CA PRO A 236 -6.30 9.50 -31.75
C PRO A 236 -5.15 10.51 -31.89
N ALA A 237 -3.90 10.04 -31.78
CA ALA A 237 -2.72 10.91 -31.83
C ALA A 237 -2.64 11.69 -33.17
N LYS A 238 -3.03 11.07 -34.28
CA LYS A 238 -3.09 11.73 -35.60
C LYS A 238 -4.05 12.92 -35.59
N GLU A 239 -5.22 12.78 -34.98
CA GLU A 239 -6.22 13.84 -34.91
C GLU A 239 -5.76 15.01 -34.05
N LEU A 240 -5.19 14.74 -32.87
CA LEU A 240 -4.67 15.80 -32.00
C LEU A 240 -3.58 16.63 -32.68
N ARG A 241 -2.65 15.98 -33.37
CA ARG A 241 -1.58 16.66 -34.11
C ARG A 241 -2.15 17.53 -35.25
N ARG A 242 -3.14 17.04 -35.97
CA ARG A 242 -3.80 17.79 -37.05
C ARG A 242 -4.50 19.05 -36.50
N LEU A 243 -5.18 18.93 -35.36
CA LEU A 243 -5.85 20.07 -34.72
C LEU A 243 -4.87 21.15 -34.28
N LEU A 244 -3.71 20.78 -33.81
CA LEU A 244 -2.69 21.71 -33.30
C LEU A 244 -1.72 22.17 -34.40
N THR A 245 -1.90 21.70 -35.65
CA THR A 245 -1.02 22.01 -36.81
C THR A 245 0.45 21.68 -36.51
N VAL A 246 0.70 20.64 -35.72
CA VAL A 246 2.06 20.19 -35.36
C VAL A 246 2.56 19.23 -36.45
N ASN A 247 3.50 19.72 -37.27
CA ASN A 247 4.07 18.98 -38.40
C ASN A 247 5.16 17.98 -37.99
N GLN A 248 5.74 18.11 -36.80
CA GLN A 248 6.79 17.22 -36.30
C GLN A 248 6.24 16.20 -35.33
N GLU A 249 6.73 14.98 -35.38
CA GLU A 249 6.44 13.94 -34.40
C GLU A 249 7.20 14.22 -33.09
N GLN A 250 6.58 15.04 -32.27
CA GLN A 250 7.06 15.33 -30.92
C GLN A 250 6.21 14.58 -29.91
N TYR A 251 6.85 14.03 -28.89
CA TYR A 251 6.20 13.28 -27.84
C TYR A 251 6.55 13.86 -26.48
N GLN A 252 5.58 13.86 -25.59
CA GLN A 252 5.75 14.37 -24.26
C GLN A 252 6.14 13.28 -23.28
N GLU A 253 5.71 12.06 -23.55
CA GLU A 253 5.83 10.95 -22.66
C GLU A 253 5.99 9.64 -23.43
N PHE A 254 6.87 8.76 -22.95
CA PHE A 254 7.00 7.39 -23.41
C PHE A 254 6.79 6.45 -22.23
N ALA A 255 5.82 5.56 -22.33
CA ALA A 255 5.63 4.42 -21.42
C ALA A 255 6.24 3.18 -22.07
N ILE A 256 7.14 2.50 -21.37
CA ILE A 256 7.98 1.46 -21.96
C ILE A 256 7.85 0.18 -21.15
N LYS A 257 7.55 -0.92 -21.84
CA LYS A 257 7.46 -2.26 -21.28
C LYS A 257 8.73 -3.06 -21.55
N THR A 258 9.34 -3.57 -20.52
CA THR A 258 10.55 -4.40 -20.57
C THR A 258 10.50 -5.46 -19.46
N ASP A 259 11.53 -6.30 -19.38
CA ASP A 259 11.69 -7.15 -18.19
C ASP A 259 11.91 -6.27 -16.94
N PRO A 260 11.16 -6.47 -15.85
CA PRO A 260 11.34 -5.70 -14.61
C PRO A 260 12.79 -5.72 -14.07
N LEU A 261 13.51 -6.83 -14.27
CA LEU A 261 14.91 -6.95 -13.87
C LEU A 261 15.85 -6.11 -14.75
N TYR A 262 15.44 -5.81 -15.97
CA TYR A 262 16.22 -5.01 -16.93
C TYR A 262 15.90 -3.51 -16.87
N ALA A 263 14.84 -3.12 -16.19
CA ALA A 263 14.35 -1.73 -16.16
C ALA A 263 15.43 -0.71 -15.80
N SER A 264 16.22 -0.96 -14.75
CA SER A 264 17.30 -0.07 -14.31
C SER A 264 18.40 0.05 -15.36
N THR A 265 18.73 -1.04 -16.04
CA THR A 265 19.73 -1.06 -17.13
C THR A 265 19.22 -0.28 -18.32
N LEU A 266 17.96 -0.47 -18.71
CA LEU A 266 17.34 0.28 -19.81
C LEU A 266 17.29 1.79 -19.51
N VAL A 267 17.02 2.20 -18.27
CA VAL A 267 17.10 3.61 -17.86
C VAL A 267 18.52 4.16 -18.08
N ALA A 268 19.56 3.40 -17.74
CA ALA A 268 20.94 3.81 -17.96
C ALA A 268 21.29 3.94 -19.46
N GLU A 269 20.86 2.97 -20.25
CA GLU A 269 21.06 2.98 -21.71
C GLU A 269 20.34 4.15 -22.40
N ILE A 270 19.08 4.44 -22.00
CA ILE A 270 18.34 5.59 -22.53
C ILE A 270 19.01 6.90 -22.08
N LYS A 271 19.49 7.01 -20.83
CA LYS A 271 20.24 8.19 -20.36
C LYS A 271 21.51 8.42 -21.15
N ASP A 272 22.24 7.36 -21.47
CA ASP A 272 23.46 7.44 -22.28
C ASP A 272 23.14 7.84 -23.73
N PHE A 273 22.10 7.28 -24.31
CA PHE A 273 21.61 7.67 -25.64
C PHE A 273 21.16 9.13 -25.72
N MET A 274 20.56 9.64 -24.62
CA MET A 274 20.01 10.98 -24.52
C MET A 274 21.00 12.02 -23.97
N VAL A 275 22.29 11.71 -23.92
CA VAL A 275 23.32 12.66 -23.44
C VAL A 275 23.25 13.97 -24.23
N GLY A 276 23.16 15.09 -23.52
CA GLY A 276 23.01 16.43 -24.09
C GLY A 276 21.57 16.83 -24.41
N HIS A 277 20.58 15.98 -24.11
CA HIS A 277 19.16 16.28 -24.27
C HIS A 277 18.43 16.21 -22.93
N ASP A 278 17.58 17.19 -22.68
CA ASP A 278 16.83 17.27 -21.43
C ASP A 278 15.59 16.36 -21.46
N ALA A 279 15.64 15.29 -20.69
CA ALA A 279 14.51 14.39 -20.46
C ALA A 279 14.55 13.85 -19.02
N ARG A 280 13.39 13.56 -18.45
CA ARG A 280 13.29 12.84 -17.18
C ARG A 280 13.10 11.37 -17.48
N ILE A 281 14.14 10.57 -17.28
CA ILE A 281 14.18 9.13 -17.57
C ILE A 281 14.22 8.40 -16.23
N GLN A 282 13.18 7.62 -15.94
CA GLN A 282 12.96 7.02 -14.63
C GLN A 282 12.38 5.61 -14.75
N THR A 283 12.66 4.76 -13.78
CA THR A 283 11.86 3.55 -13.58
C THR A 283 10.46 3.94 -13.08
N SER A 284 9.48 3.06 -13.26
CA SER A 284 8.12 3.29 -12.76
C SER A 284 8.08 3.58 -11.25
N LEU A 285 8.97 2.94 -10.47
CA LEU A 285 9.09 3.18 -9.03
C LEU A 285 9.61 4.58 -8.69
N GLU A 286 10.56 5.09 -9.48
CA GLU A 286 11.08 6.46 -9.30
C GLU A 286 10.07 7.52 -9.75
N ALA A 287 9.24 7.19 -10.72
CA ALA A 287 8.24 8.07 -11.32
C ALA A 287 6.93 8.15 -10.55
N ILE A 288 6.78 7.37 -9.47
CA ILE A 288 5.56 7.38 -8.64
C ILE A 288 5.22 8.81 -8.21
N PRO A 289 3.97 9.27 -8.41
CA PRO A 289 3.52 10.57 -7.98
C PRO A 289 3.80 10.85 -6.50
N SER A 290 4.21 12.08 -6.17
CA SER A 290 4.53 12.49 -4.80
C SER A 290 3.37 12.22 -3.83
N PHE A 291 2.13 12.42 -4.28
CA PHE A 291 0.93 12.11 -3.50
C PHE A 291 0.90 10.66 -3.01
N LEU A 292 1.21 9.68 -3.85
CA LEU A 292 1.25 8.26 -3.44
C LEU A 292 2.38 7.98 -2.45
N ARG A 293 3.52 8.66 -2.57
CA ARG A 293 4.61 8.56 -1.58
C ARG A 293 4.23 9.17 -0.24
N ASP A 294 3.53 10.30 -0.25
CA ASP A 294 3.04 10.94 0.98
C ASP A 294 2.00 10.06 1.67
N MET A 295 1.14 9.39 0.90
CA MET A 295 0.22 8.36 1.42
C MET A 295 0.97 7.17 2.03
N GLU A 296 2.06 6.69 1.41
CA GLU A 296 2.89 5.61 1.95
C GLU A 296 3.40 5.96 3.35
N VAL A 297 4.01 7.14 3.50
CA VAL A 297 4.52 7.63 4.79
C VAL A 297 3.38 7.74 5.82
N THR A 298 2.25 8.30 5.42
CA THR A 298 1.08 8.47 6.29
C THR A 298 0.54 7.11 6.77
N PHE A 299 0.37 6.16 5.86
CA PHE A 299 -0.14 4.83 6.20
C PHE A 299 0.87 4.01 7.02
N ALA A 300 2.17 4.19 6.80
CA ALA A 300 3.21 3.60 7.63
C ALA A 300 3.14 4.13 9.08
N ILE A 301 2.98 5.45 9.25
CA ILE A 301 2.80 6.07 10.57
C ILE A 301 1.54 5.54 11.27
N LEU A 302 0.40 5.50 10.56
CA LEU A 302 -0.86 4.98 11.10
C LEU A 302 -0.73 3.50 11.49
N GLY A 303 -0.17 2.67 10.62
CA GLY A 303 0.03 1.24 10.88
C GLY A 303 0.94 1.00 12.08
N ASN A 304 2.04 1.74 12.19
CA ASN A 304 2.95 1.64 13.32
C ASN A 304 2.30 2.13 14.64
N SER A 305 1.49 3.18 14.58
CA SER A 305 0.77 3.70 15.74
C SER A 305 -0.26 2.69 16.24
N LEU A 306 -1.08 2.13 15.37
CA LEU A 306 -2.06 1.10 15.71
C LEU A 306 -1.38 -0.16 16.26
N SER A 307 -0.27 -0.57 15.66
CA SER A 307 0.54 -1.70 16.12
C SER A 307 1.12 -1.45 17.51
N SER A 308 1.59 -0.25 17.78
CA SER A 308 2.14 0.12 19.10
C SER A 308 1.06 0.08 20.18
N ILE A 309 -0.15 0.59 19.90
CA ILE A 309 -1.29 0.51 20.82
C ILE A 309 -1.63 -0.96 21.13
N ALA A 310 -1.70 -1.80 20.12
CA ALA A 310 -1.99 -3.23 20.31
C ALA A 310 -0.92 -3.93 21.19
N LEU A 311 0.37 -3.59 21.00
CA LEU A 311 1.46 -4.11 21.84
C LEU A 311 1.33 -3.67 23.30
N VAL A 312 0.97 -2.41 23.54
CA VAL A 312 0.75 -1.89 24.90
C VAL A 312 -0.42 -2.61 25.57
N VAL A 313 -1.52 -2.81 24.86
CA VAL A 313 -2.68 -3.56 25.38
C VAL A 313 -2.28 -5.00 25.72
N ALA A 314 -1.51 -5.67 24.86
CA ALA A 314 -1.01 -7.01 25.14
C ALA A 314 -0.10 -7.03 26.37
N ALA A 315 0.82 -6.08 26.49
CA ALA A 315 1.72 -5.97 27.62
C ALA A 315 0.97 -5.79 28.94
N ILE A 316 -0.01 -4.88 28.97
CA ILE A 316 -0.86 -4.64 30.14
C ILE A 316 -1.64 -5.90 30.50
N THR A 317 -2.22 -6.58 29.52
CA THR A 317 -3.00 -7.80 29.75
C THR A 317 -2.13 -8.91 30.36
N ILE A 318 -0.94 -9.16 29.81
CA ILE A 318 0.00 -10.16 30.36
C ILE A 318 0.43 -9.77 31.77
N PHE A 319 0.75 -8.49 31.98
CA PHE A 319 1.12 -7.98 33.30
C PHE A 319 0.02 -8.27 34.31
N ILE A 320 -1.23 -7.88 34.02
CA ILE A 320 -2.38 -8.07 34.94
C ILE A 320 -2.58 -9.55 35.22
N VAL A 321 -2.57 -10.39 34.21
CA VAL A 321 -2.84 -11.82 34.39
C VAL A 321 -1.74 -12.50 35.21
N ILE A 322 -0.48 -12.22 34.95
CA ILE A 322 0.64 -12.78 35.72
C ILE A 322 0.60 -12.23 37.15
N PHE A 323 0.29 -10.95 37.33
CA PHE A 323 0.18 -10.33 38.64
C PHE A 323 -0.94 -10.97 39.49
N ILE A 324 -2.15 -11.12 38.89
CA ILE A 324 -3.27 -11.78 39.60
C ILE A 324 -2.94 -13.24 39.92
N ASN A 325 -2.40 -13.99 38.97
CA ASN A 325 -1.99 -15.39 39.17
C ASN A 325 -0.96 -15.52 40.30
N ALA A 326 0.01 -14.61 40.34
CA ALA A 326 1.06 -14.65 41.36
C ALA A 326 0.53 -14.21 42.77
N ILE A 327 -0.37 -13.20 42.85
CA ILE A 327 -1.01 -12.82 44.10
C ILE A 327 -1.90 -13.95 44.65
N THR A 328 -2.71 -14.54 43.79
CA THR A 328 -3.61 -15.65 44.20
C THR A 328 -2.81 -16.85 44.75
N LYS A 329 -1.64 -17.10 44.18
CA LYS A 329 -0.74 -18.19 44.57
C LYS A 329 0.33 -17.78 45.59
N ARG A 330 0.25 -16.59 46.21
CA ARG A 330 1.28 -16.05 47.09
C ARG A 330 1.67 -16.98 48.25
N LYS A 331 0.68 -17.65 48.89
CA LYS A 331 0.94 -18.64 49.96
C LYS A 331 1.77 -19.81 49.43
N PHE A 332 1.47 -20.31 48.26
CA PHE A 332 2.20 -21.39 47.61
C PHE A 332 3.63 -20.95 47.25
N ILE A 333 3.82 -19.72 46.79
CA ILE A 333 5.15 -19.13 46.54
C ILE A 333 5.94 -19.04 47.85
N GLY A 334 5.33 -18.63 48.95
CA GLY A 334 5.94 -18.60 50.26
C GLY A 334 6.39 -19.98 50.71
N ILE A 335 5.55 -21.00 50.60
CA ILE A 335 5.89 -22.39 50.91
C ILE A 335 7.05 -22.89 50.07
N MET A 336 7.05 -22.66 48.76
CA MET A 336 8.14 -23.03 47.85
C MET A 336 9.48 -22.41 48.30
N LYS A 337 9.47 -21.14 48.70
CA LYS A 337 10.67 -20.48 49.23
C LYS A 337 11.11 -21.10 50.58
N GLY A 338 10.16 -21.42 51.46
CA GLY A 338 10.41 -22.03 52.76
C GLY A 338 11.08 -23.41 52.66
N ILE A 339 10.74 -24.20 51.68
CA ILE A 339 11.40 -25.51 51.39
C ILE A 339 12.67 -25.38 50.60
N GLY A 340 13.17 -24.15 50.32
CA GLY A 340 14.47 -23.89 49.72
C GLY A 340 14.47 -23.71 48.19
N ILE A 341 13.32 -23.60 47.53
CA ILE A 341 13.28 -23.27 46.10
C ILE A 341 13.79 -21.86 45.87
N SER A 342 14.77 -21.68 45.02
CA SER A 342 15.35 -20.38 44.71
C SER A 342 14.31 -19.41 44.14
N PRO A 343 14.28 -18.14 44.56
CA PRO A 343 13.43 -17.10 43.98
C PRO A 343 13.51 -17.00 42.45
N LEU A 344 14.70 -17.22 41.90
CA LEU A 344 14.98 -17.19 40.46
C LEU A 344 14.20 -18.28 39.70
N VAL A 345 14.01 -19.47 40.29
CA VAL A 345 13.21 -20.56 39.68
C VAL A 345 11.74 -20.13 39.54
N ILE A 346 11.23 -19.45 40.56
CA ILE A 346 9.83 -18.97 40.55
C ILE A 346 9.65 -17.83 39.55
N GLU A 347 10.58 -16.88 39.51
CA GLU A 347 10.59 -15.79 38.50
C GLU A 347 10.61 -16.38 37.08
N LEU A 348 11.51 -17.30 36.80
CA LEU A 348 11.62 -17.99 35.51
C LEU A 348 10.32 -18.73 35.14
N SER A 349 9.65 -19.33 36.11
CA SER A 349 8.37 -20.01 35.85
C SER A 349 7.30 -19.07 35.29
N TYR A 350 7.17 -17.85 35.80
CA TYR A 350 6.24 -16.86 35.27
C TYR A 350 6.67 -16.29 33.92
N ILE A 351 7.96 -16.07 33.72
CA ILE A 351 8.51 -15.64 32.43
C ILE A 351 8.22 -16.70 31.35
N PHE A 352 8.45 -17.98 31.65
CA PHE A 352 8.13 -19.06 30.70
C PHE A 352 6.64 -19.17 30.41
N GLN A 353 5.76 -18.95 31.38
CA GLN A 353 4.32 -18.89 31.14
C GLN A 353 3.99 -17.78 30.13
N ALA A 354 4.54 -16.57 30.30
CA ALA A 354 4.34 -15.47 29.38
C ALA A 354 4.84 -15.80 27.96
N ILE A 355 6.04 -16.37 27.84
CA ILE A 355 6.62 -16.77 26.55
C ILE A 355 5.75 -17.84 25.87
N ILE A 356 5.27 -18.85 26.61
CA ILE A 356 4.39 -19.90 26.07
C ILE A 356 3.11 -19.29 25.50
N TYR A 357 2.47 -18.36 26.24
CA TYR A 357 1.28 -17.65 25.73
C TYR A 357 1.60 -16.85 24.45
N GLY A 358 2.73 -16.16 24.40
CA GLY A 358 3.17 -15.43 23.21
C GLY A 358 3.43 -16.36 22.02
N ILE A 359 4.12 -17.49 22.24
CA ILE A 359 4.39 -18.48 21.16
C ILE A 359 3.09 -19.09 20.63
N VAL A 360 2.20 -19.53 21.53
CA VAL A 360 0.94 -20.15 21.13
C VAL A 360 0.06 -19.14 20.39
N GLY A 361 -0.03 -17.91 20.90
CA GLY A 361 -0.78 -16.83 20.26
C GLY A 361 -0.22 -16.49 18.88
N SER A 362 1.11 -16.34 18.75
CA SER A 362 1.77 -16.09 17.45
C SER A 362 1.59 -17.25 16.47
N ALA A 363 1.70 -18.50 16.94
CA ALA A 363 1.54 -19.67 16.07
C ALA A 363 0.10 -19.75 15.49
N ILE A 364 -0.91 -19.56 16.32
CA ILE A 364 -2.30 -19.52 15.89
C ILE A 364 -2.52 -18.31 14.95
N GLY A 365 -1.97 -17.15 15.31
CA GLY A 365 -2.06 -15.94 14.49
C GLY A 365 -1.40 -16.09 13.11
N LEU A 366 -0.23 -16.74 13.02
CA LEU A 366 0.43 -17.10 11.76
C LEU A 366 -0.46 -18.03 10.91
N LEU A 367 -1.03 -19.06 11.54
CA LEU A 367 -1.93 -20.01 10.87
C LEU A 367 -3.16 -19.29 10.28
N LEU A 368 -3.76 -18.39 11.05
CA LEU A 368 -4.92 -17.60 10.59
C LEU A 368 -4.51 -16.62 9.48
N THR A 369 -3.37 -15.94 9.61
CA THR A 369 -2.91 -14.99 8.60
C THR A 369 -2.60 -15.66 7.27
N PHE A 370 -1.74 -16.68 7.27
CA PHE A 370 -1.29 -17.31 6.01
C PHE A 370 -2.22 -18.42 5.51
N GLY A 371 -2.96 -19.08 6.40
CA GLY A 371 -3.86 -20.17 6.04
C GLY A 371 -5.28 -19.71 5.66
N LEU A 372 -5.75 -18.59 6.19
CA LEU A 372 -7.11 -18.10 5.97
C LEU A 372 -7.16 -16.71 5.35
N MET A 373 -6.54 -15.72 6.01
CA MET A 373 -6.73 -14.30 5.62
C MET A 373 -6.02 -13.97 4.32
N LYS A 374 -4.74 -14.34 4.18
CA LYS A 374 -3.99 -14.04 2.97
C LYS A 374 -4.62 -14.66 1.72
N PRO A 375 -4.95 -15.96 1.64
CA PRO A 375 -5.65 -16.52 0.49
C PRO A 375 -7.01 -15.87 0.23
N TYR A 376 -7.74 -15.49 1.27
CA TYR A 376 -9.03 -14.80 1.12
C TYR A 376 -8.89 -13.44 0.46
N PHE A 377 -7.94 -12.59 0.92
CA PHE A 377 -7.69 -11.27 0.32
C PHE A 377 -7.04 -11.34 -1.05
N ASP A 378 -6.24 -12.39 -1.33
CA ASP A 378 -5.65 -12.60 -2.66
C ASP A 378 -6.74 -12.96 -3.71
N THR A 379 -7.83 -13.65 -3.29
CA THR A 379 -8.95 -13.98 -4.17
C THR A 379 -10.08 -12.94 -4.18
N ASN A 380 -10.21 -12.17 -3.11
CA ASN A 380 -11.24 -11.15 -2.92
C ASN A 380 -10.59 -9.84 -2.46
N PRO A 381 -9.87 -9.14 -3.34
CA PRO A 381 -9.24 -7.87 -2.98
C PRO A 381 -10.30 -6.84 -2.60
N ILE A 382 -9.99 -6.01 -1.62
CA ILE A 382 -10.89 -4.92 -1.21
C ILE A 382 -10.77 -3.81 -2.25
N ASP A 383 -11.88 -3.41 -2.84
CA ASP A 383 -11.93 -2.35 -3.84
C ASP A 383 -11.80 -0.97 -3.18
N PHE A 384 -10.63 -0.34 -3.35
CA PHE A 384 -10.40 1.05 -2.96
C PHE A 384 -10.31 1.94 -4.20
N PRO A 385 -10.60 3.25 -4.07
CA PRO A 385 -10.62 4.17 -5.20
C PRO A 385 -9.31 4.25 -6.01
N PHE A 386 -8.17 3.98 -5.36
CA PHE A 386 -6.82 4.14 -5.93
C PHE A 386 -5.99 2.84 -5.94
N SER A 387 -6.54 1.75 -5.40
CA SER A 387 -5.82 0.46 -5.31
C SER A 387 -6.78 -0.70 -5.10
N ASP A 388 -6.37 -1.89 -5.51
CA ASP A 388 -6.94 -3.13 -5.01
C ASP A 388 -6.24 -3.48 -3.70
N GLY A 389 -6.99 -3.44 -2.59
CA GLY A 389 -6.48 -3.74 -1.27
C GLY A 389 -6.12 -5.21 -1.13
N ILE A 390 -4.84 -5.50 -1.20
CA ILE A 390 -4.26 -6.83 -0.97
C ILE A 390 -3.64 -6.92 0.42
N LEU A 391 -3.57 -8.10 0.99
CA LEU A 391 -2.87 -8.31 2.25
C LEU A 391 -1.38 -8.61 1.98
N VAL A 392 -0.54 -7.59 2.11
CA VAL A 392 0.92 -7.76 2.05
C VAL A 392 1.42 -8.33 3.36
N ALA A 393 1.50 -9.65 3.45
CA ALA A 393 2.09 -10.37 4.56
C ALA A 393 3.26 -11.22 4.05
N THR A 394 4.49 -10.81 4.38
CA THR A 394 5.70 -11.56 4.06
C THR A 394 6.09 -12.44 5.24
N PRO A 395 6.65 -13.64 5.03
CA PRO A 395 7.13 -14.49 6.10
C PRO A 395 8.17 -13.80 6.99
N ASP A 396 9.10 -13.05 6.40
CA ASP A 396 10.13 -12.30 7.12
C ASP A 396 9.53 -11.19 8.00
N GLY A 397 8.60 -10.42 7.45
CA GLY A 397 7.88 -9.40 8.19
C GLY A 397 7.05 -9.97 9.34
N ALA A 398 6.42 -11.12 9.14
CA ALA A 398 5.70 -11.82 10.20
C ALA A 398 6.64 -12.35 11.28
N ALA A 399 7.81 -12.90 10.91
CA ALA A 399 8.84 -13.37 11.85
C ALA A 399 9.34 -12.22 12.75
N ILE A 400 9.63 -11.05 12.20
CA ILE A 400 10.00 -9.86 12.96
C ILE A 400 8.92 -9.49 13.98
N ARG A 401 7.65 -9.53 13.61
CA ARG A 401 6.51 -9.23 14.48
C ARG A 401 6.34 -10.27 15.60
N VAL A 402 6.62 -11.55 15.31
CA VAL A 402 6.68 -12.59 16.36
C VAL A 402 7.76 -12.23 17.39
N VAL A 403 8.97 -11.87 16.94
CA VAL A 403 10.07 -11.51 17.84
C VAL A 403 9.72 -10.30 18.70
N ILE A 404 9.12 -9.25 18.11
CA ILE A 404 8.66 -8.06 18.82
C ILE A 404 7.62 -8.44 19.88
N LEU A 405 6.60 -9.22 19.52
CA LEU A 405 5.57 -9.67 20.44
C LEU A 405 6.13 -10.49 21.59
N LEU A 406 7.04 -11.43 21.31
CA LEU A 406 7.70 -12.23 22.34
C LEU A 406 8.56 -11.38 23.28
N PHE A 407 9.28 -10.39 22.74
CA PHE A 407 10.08 -9.47 23.56
C PHE A 407 9.19 -8.66 24.52
N VAL A 408 8.12 -8.06 23.99
CA VAL A 408 7.15 -7.31 24.82
C VAL A 408 6.50 -8.20 25.88
N THR A 409 6.13 -9.42 25.49
CA THR A 409 5.54 -10.42 26.38
C THR A 409 6.50 -10.82 27.51
N LEU A 410 7.79 -10.99 27.20
CA LEU A 410 8.84 -11.29 28.16
C LEU A 410 8.98 -10.16 29.19
N VAL A 411 9.08 -8.92 28.74
CA VAL A 411 9.19 -7.74 29.62
C VAL A 411 7.95 -7.59 30.50
N ALA A 412 6.76 -7.73 29.92
CA ALA A 412 5.49 -7.63 30.62
C ALA A 412 5.31 -8.74 31.69
N GLY A 413 5.83 -9.93 31.43
CA GLY A 413 5.81 -11.04 32.39
C GLY A 413 6.87 -10.94 33.49
N TYR A 414 8.05 -10.39 33.16
CA TYR A 414 9.15 -10.26 34.12
C TYR A 414 8.86 -9.30 35.27
N ILE A 415 8.28 -8.15 34.99
CA ILE A 415 8.03 -7.10 35.99
C ILE A 415 7.15 -7.59 37.15
N PRO A 416 5.94 -8.14 36.93
CA PRO A 416 5.10 -8.61 38.02
C PRO A 416 5.69 -9.81 38.74
N ALA A 417 6.35 -10.72 37.99
CA ALA A 417 7.02 -11.88 38.61
C ALA A 417 8.06 -11.42 39.63
N LYS A 418 8.92 -10.46 39.27
CA LYS A 418 9.96 -9.92 40.15
C LYS A 418 9.38 -9.20 41.36
N ILE A 419 8.32 -8.40 41.20
CA ILE A 419 7.67 -7.68 42.29
C ILE A 419 7.14 -8.65 43.36
N ILE A 420 6.48 -9.74 42.95
CA ILE A 420 5.81 -10.64 43.86
C ILE A 420 6.80 -11.61 44.52
N VAL A 421 7.76 -12.11 43.74
CA VAL A 421 8.77 -13.05 44.26
C VAL A 421 9.72 -12.38 45.27
N ARG A 422 9.97 -11.09 45.16
CA ARG A 422 10.82 -10.34 46.12
C ARG A 422 10.16 -10.04 47.45
N ARG A 423 8.85 -10.24 47.63
CA ARG A 423 8.16 -10.04 48.93
C ARG A 423 8.66 -11.00 50.00
N ASN A 424 8.57 -10.55 51.23
CA ASN A 424 9.05 -11.30 52.40
C ASN A 424 8.35 -12.66 52.51
N THR A 425 9.10 -13.72 52.78
CA THR A 425 8.57 -15.10 52.83
C THR A 425 7.55 -15.29 53.93
N LEU A 426 7.74 -14.61 55.09
CA LEU A 426 6.85 -14.68 56.22
C LEU A 426 5.48 -14.02 55.92
N ASP A 427 5.51 -12.86 55.30
CA ASP A 427 4.29 -12.13 54.92
C ASP A 427 3.50 -12.90 53.85
N ALA A 428 4.23 -13.55 52.89
CA ALA A 428 3.62 -14.38 51.87
C ALA A 428 2.88 -15.60 52.46
N ILE A 429 3.45 -16.27 53.48
CA ILE A 429 2.85 -17.44 54.15
C ILE A 429 1.64 -17.02 54.98
N LEU A 430 1.73 -15.90 55.74
CA LEU A 430 0.68 -15.40 56.59
C LEU A 430 -0.47 -14.73 55.80
N GLY A 431 -0.26 -14.46 54.54
CA GLY A 431 -1.26 -13.87 53.69
C GLY A 431 -1.49 -12.36 53.90
N ARG A 432 -0.51 -11.69 54.50
CA ARG A 432 -0.44 -10.23 54.70
C ARG A 432 0.29 -9.53 53.56
#